data_69d0a7a5865760e706a8357d5defa6bc
#
_entry.id   69d0a7a5865760e706a8357d5defa6bc
#
_cell.length_a   1.000
_cell.length_b   1.000
_cell.length_c   1.000
_cell.angle_alpha   90.00
_cell.angle_beta   90.00
_cell.angle_gamma   90.00
#
_symmetry.space_group_name_H-M   'P 1'
#
loop_
_entity.id
_entity.type
_entity.pdbx_description
1 polymer ?
#
loop_
_entity_poly.entity_id
_entity_poly.type
_entity_poly.pdbx_seq_one_letter_code
_entity_poly.pdbx_strand_id
1 'polypeptide(L)'
;KKFQYSAIRKGGRASQYTSSIQWLEEAGLVKRCYNTQITELPLEGNSMKECFKLYTADIGILVAMLDYGTQADILKGNLLGCKGAIFENLMADFLCKSGQKLYYFHKDSGLELDFLVRFKGECVVLEVKAKSGKTKSLKTALKNKNVYHLNNAIKLGQYNVGREEEILTIPLYMGFLVKDVLTEVIVPDIDLSLLN
;
A
#
# COMPACT_ATOMS: atom_id res chain seq x y z
N LYS A 1 5.47 8.51 -1.56
CA LYS A 1 6.80 8.88 -2.08
C LYS A 1 7.88 8.32 -1.17
N LYS A 2 9.04 7.90 -1.73
CA LYS A 2 10.23 7.50 -0.97
C LYS A 2 10.56 8.57 0.09
N PHE A 3 10.86 8.13 1.32
CA PHE A 3 11.30 9.02 2.39
C PHE A 3 12.62 9.72 2.02
N GLN A 4 12.71 11.01 2.27
CA GLN A 4 13.88 11.83 1.94
C GLN A 4 14.35 12.57 3.19
N TYR A 5 15.54 12.24 3.68
CA TYR A 5 16.13 12.91 4.84
C TYR A 5 16.33 14.42 4.63
N SER A 6 16.56 14.85 3.39
CA SER A 6 16.66 16.26 3.02
C SER A 6 15.35 17.05 3.20
N ALA A 7 14.21 16.37 3.28
CA ALA A 7 12.92 17.02 3.59
C ALA A 7 12.81 17.43 5.06
N ILE A 8 13.55 16.77 5.98
CA ILE A 8 13.58 17.16 7.39
C ILE A 8 14.47 18.39 7.56
N ARG A 9 15.65 18.39 6.93
CA ARG A 9 16.62 19.46 6.98
C ARG A 9 17.47 19.45 5.70
N LYS A 10 17.74 20.61 5.11
CA LYS A 10 18.64 20.75 3.96
C LYS A 10 20.01 20.11 4.30
N GLY A 11 20.44 19.15 3.50
CA GLY A 11 21.67 18.38 3.73
C GLY A 11 21.57 17.29 4.80
N GLY A 12 20.36 16.96 5.29
CA GLY A 12 20.13 15.86 6.24
C GLY A 12 20.57 14.52 5.66
N ARG A 13 21.29 13.73 6.48
CA ARG A 13 21.82 12.40 6.12
C ARG A 13 21.16 11.30 6.93
N ALA A 14 21.10 10.09 6.37
CA ALA A 14 20.57 8.91 7.05
C ALA A 14 21.15 8.72 8.46
N SER A 15 22.49 8.82 8.59
CA SER A 15 23.20 8.66 9.87
C SER A 15 22.72 9.57 11.00
N GLN A 16 22.08 10.69 10.68
CA GLN A 16 21.58 11.64 11.69
C GLN A 16 20.18 11.29 12.21
N TYR A 17 19.39 10.55 11.44
CA TYR A 17 17.97 10.32 11.72
C TYR A 17 17.59 8.84 11.87
N THR A 18 18.50 7.91 11.56
CA THR A 18 18.22 6.47 11.62
C THR A 18 17.75 6.03 13.00
N SER A 19 18.45 6.49 14.07
CA SER A 19 18.08 6.18 15.45
C SER A 19 16.73 6.79 15.85
N SER A 20 16.45 8.02 15.42
CA SER A 20 15.17 8.69 15.71
C SER A 20 14.01 7.97 15.01
N ILE A 21 14.18 7.57 13.75
CA ILE A 21 13.15 6.81 13.02
C ILE A 21 12.96 5.42 13.64
N GLN A 22 14.06 4.77 14.04
CA GLN A 22 13.99 3.48 14.74
C GLN A 22 13.23 3.61 16.06
N TRP A 23 13.52 4.65 16.85
CA TRP A 23 12.79 4.92 18.09
C TRP A 23 11.29 5.13 17.87
N LEU A 24 10.90 5.90 16.85
CA LEU A 24 9.50 6.09 16.48
C LEU A 24 8.81 4.77 16.04
N GLU A 25 9.55 3.90 15.37
CA GLU A 25 9.07 2.58 14.94
C GLU A 25 8.91 1.63 16.13
N GLU A 26 9.89 1.59 17.06
CA GLU A 26 9.83 0.82 18.30
C GLU A 26 8.72 1.33 19.24
N ALA A 27 8.49 2.65 19.25
CA ALA A 27 7.36 3.26 19.98
C ALA A 27 6.00 2.98 19.32
N GLY A 28 5.97 2.33 18.14
CA GLY A 28 4.75 1.98 17.43
C GLY A 28 4.06 3.16 16.74
N LEU A 29 4.76 4.28 16.52
CA LEU A 29 4.19 5.49 15.92
C LEU A 29 4.28 5.49 14.39
N VAL A 30 5.30 4.85 13.84
CA VAL A 30 5.50 4.75 12.38
C VAL A 30 5.84 3.33 11.96
N LYS A 31 5.66 3.05 10.67
CA LYS A 31 6.03 1.78 10.01
C LYS A 31 6.83 2.08 8.77
N ARG A 32 7.93 1.33 8.56
CA ARG A 32 8.72 1.38 7.32
C ARG A 32 8.14 0.41 6.31
N CYS A 33 8.00 0.91 5.08
CA CYS A 33 7.69 0.10 3.92
C CYS A 33 8.92 0.12 3.00
N TYR A 34 9.58 -1.02 2.85
CA TYR A 34 10.85 -1.10 2.14
C TYR A 34 10.67 -1.28 0.63
N ASN A 35 11.48 -0.58 -0.17
CA ASN A 35 11.58 -0.88 -1.59
C ASN A 35 12.20 -2.25 -1.82
N THR A 36 11.73 -2.98 -2.82
CA THR A 36 12.36 -4.22 -3.26
C THR A 36 13.10 -3.99 -4.58
N GLN A 37 14.20 -4.72 -4.80
CA GLN A 37 14.96 -4.67 -6.05
C GLN A 37 14.19 -5.35 -7.21
N ILE A 38 13.49 -6.42 -6.87
CA ILE A 38 12.68 -7.22 -7.80
C ILE A 38 11.34 -7.55 -7.13
N THR A 39 10.38 -8.00 -7.94
CA THR A 39 9.01 -8.33 -7.50
C THR A 39 8.86 -9.84 -7.28
N GLU A 40 9.84 -10.46 -6.61
CA GLU A 40 9.90 -11.88 -6.35
C GLU A 40 10.05 -12.19 -4.85
N LEU A 41 9.70 -13.41 -4.47
CA LEU A 41 9.91 -13.94 -3.14
C LEU A 41 11.34 -14.47 -2.96
N PRO A 42 11.91 -14.36 -1.77
CA PRO A 42 11.36 -13.76 -0.56
C PRO A 42 11.49 -12.23 -0.56
N LEU A 43 10.41 -11.51 -0.28
CA LEU A 43 10.41 -10.02 -0.30
C LEU A 43 11.44 -9.40 0.65
N GLU A 44 11.62 -10.02 1.83
CA GLU A 44 12.63 -9.57 2.81
C GLU A 44 14.05 -9.62 2.24
N GLY A 45 14.40 -10.72 1.55
CA GLY A 45 15.72 -10.91 0.95
C GLY A 45 16.02 -9.93 -0.18
N ASN A 46 14.97 -9.48 -0.86
CA ASN A 46 15.06 -8.52 -1.98
C ASN A 46 14.89 -7.06 -1.53
N SER A 47 14.70 -6.81 -0.22
CA SER A 47 14.42 -5.47 0.29
C SER A 47 15.65 -4.59 0.38
N MET A 48 15.50 -3.34 0.00
CA MET A 48 16.54 -2.29 0.08
C MET A 48 16.34 -1.49 1.37
N LYS A 49 17.11 -1.79 2.42
CA LYS A 49 16.92 -1.17 3.75
C LYS A 49 17.09 0.36 3.76
N GLU A 50 17.89 0.88 2.83
CA GLU A 50 18.12 2.32 2.68
C GLU A 50 17.02 3.05 1.90
N CYS A 51 16.11 2.30 1.28
CA CYS A 51 15.03 2.82 0.45
C CYS A 51 13.68 2.44 1.02
N PHE A 52 13.02 3.37 1.68
CA PHE A 52 11.72 3.10 2.30
C PHE A 52 10.76 4.28 2.21
N LYS A 53 9.48 4.00 2.36
CA LYS A 53 8.42 4.95 2.69
C LYS A 53 8.14 4.87 4.19
N LEU A 54 7.63 5.95 4.80
CA LEU A 54 7.12 5.94 6.17
C LEU A 54 5.62 6.12 6.15
N TYR A 55 4.94 5.28 6.92
CA TYR A 55 3.52 5.39 7.23
C TYR A 55 3.34 5.60 8.72
N THR A 56 2.33 6.34 9.14
CA THR A 56 1.91 6.37 10.54
C THR A 56 1.28 5.02 10.90
N ALA A 57 1.52 4.54 12.11
CA ALA A 57 1.00 3.25 12.57
C ALA A 57 -0.51 3.26 12.79
N ASP A 58 -1.12 4.45 12.81
CA ASP A 58 -2.55 4.66 12.92
C ASP A 58 -2.98 5.83 12.01
N ILE A 59 -4.09 5.67 11.31
CA ILE A 59 -4.61 6.68 10.39
C ILE A 59 -5.07 7.95 11.11
N GLY A 60 -5.56 7.82 12.35
CA GLY A 60 -5.96 8.97 13.18
C GLY A 60 -4.78 9.87 13.51
N ILE A 61 -3.59 9.30 13.75
CA ILE A 61 -2.34 10.07 13.94
C ILE A 61 -2.04 10.88 12.68
N LEU A 62 -2.11 10.27 11.48
CA LEU A 62 -1.90 10.98 10.24
C LEU A 62 -2.87 12.16 10.08
N VAL A 63 -4.17 11.92 10.33
CA VAL A 63 -5.20 12.94 10.20
C VAL A 63 -5.04 14.06 11.24
N ALA A 64 -4.59 13.72 12.46
CA ALA A 64 -4.31 14.71 13.50
C ALA A 64 -3.10 15.62 13.17
N MET A 65 -2.17 15.15 12.36
CA MET A 65 -1.01 15.92 11.89
C MET A 65 -1.32 16.86 10.71
N LEU A 66 -2.51 16.77 10.11
CA LEU A 66 -2.94 17.64 9.01
C LEU A 66 -3.46 18.97 9.55
N ASP A 67 -3.65 19.93 8.63
CA ASP A 67 -4.10 21.27 8.95
C ASP A 67 -5.42 21.30 9.75
N TYR A 68 -5.57 22.30 10.62
CA TYR A 68 -6.79 22.51 11.37
C TYR A 68 -8.01 22.59 10.45
N GLY A 69 -9.06 21.85 10.81
CA GLY A 69 -10.29 21.76 10.00
C GLY A 69 -10.32 20.58 9.01
N THR A 70 -9.18 19.93 8.75
CA THR A 70 -9.12 18.77 7.82
C THR A 70 -10.05 17.64 8.26
N GLN A 71 -10.21 17.42 9.57
CA GLN A 71 -11.14 16.41 10.08
C GLN A 71 -12.59 16.69 9.66
N ALA A 72 -13.00 17.97 9.72
CA ALA A 72 -14.33 18.40 9.28
C ALA A 72 -14.49 18.26 7.75
N ASP A 73 -13.43 18.53 6.98
CA ASP A 73 -13.42 18.35 5.53
C ASP A 73 -13.53 16.87 5.14
N ILE A 74 -12.85 16.00 5.87
CA ILE A 74 -12.97 14.54 5.70
C ILE A 74 -14.42 14.08 5.90
N LEU A 75 -15.06 14.54 6.98
CA LEU A 75 -16.45 14.19 7.29
C LEU A 75 -17.45 14.70 6.21
N LYS A 76 -17.12 15.83 5.57
CA LYS A 76 -17.89 16.39 4.44
C LYS A 76 -17.55 15.74 3.09
N GLY A 77 -16.60 14.82 3.04
CA GLY A 77 -16.14 14.17 1.80
C GLY A 77 -15.14 15.00 0.98
N ASN A 78 -14.63 16.10 1.51
CA ASN A 78 -13.71 17.04 0.84
C ASN A 78 -12.24 16.64 1.01
N LEU A 79 -11.87 15.45 0.54
CA LEU A 79 -10.50 14.89 0.69
C LEU A 79 -9.56 15.21 -0.48
N LEU A 80 -9.79 16.26 -1.25
CA LEU A 80 -9.25 16.44 -2.60
C LEU A 80 -7.72 16.33 -2.75
N GLY A 81 -6.94 16.87 -1.81
CA GLY A 81 -5.48 16.92 -1.94
C GLY A 81 -4.74 15.75 -1.29
N CYS A 82 -5.23 15.21 -0.18
CA CYS A 82 -4.53 14.21 0.64
C CYS A 82 -5.14 12.79 0.57
N LYS A 83 -6.24 12.61 -0.17
CA LYS A 83 -7.00 11.36 -0.25
C LYS A 83 -6.13 10.14 -0.59
N GLY A 84 -5.21 10.29 -1.54
CA GLY A 84 -4.31 9.20 -1.93
C GLY A 84 -3.40 8.78 -0.78
N ALA A 85 -2.77 9.73 -0.10
CA ALA A 85 -1.89 9.46 1.03
C ALA A 85 -2.64 8.83 2.21
N ILE A 86 -3.86 9.30 2.50
CA ILE A 86 -4.71 8.73 3.56
C ILE A 86 -5.08 7.27 3.23
N PHE A 87 -5.49 6.99 1.99
CA PHE A 87 -5.89 5.65 1.58
C PHE A 87 -4.70 4.67 1.57
N GLU A 88 -3.54 5.13 1.11
CA GLU A 88 -2.31 4.34 1.12
C GLU A 88 -1.87 4.04 2.56
N ASN A 89 -1.93 5.04 3.47
CA ASN A 89 -1.63 4.83 4.89
C ASN A 89 -2.64 3.90 5.57
N LEU A 90 -3.93 4.01 5.26
CA LEU A 90 -4.96 3.11 5.78
C LEU A 90 -4.69 1.65 5.36
N MET A 91 -4.27 1.44 4.11
CA MET A 91 -3.92 0.09 3.66
C MET A 91 -2.65 -0.43 4.35
N ALA A 92 -1.65 0.44 4.56
CA ALA A 92 -0.46 0.09 5.34
C ALA A 92 -0.82 -0.33 6.77
N ASP A 93 -1.74 0.38 7.42
CA ASP A 93 -2.25 0.05 8.75
C ASP A 93 -2.95 -1.33 8.76
N PHE A 94 -3.82 -1.62 7.80
CA PHE A 94 -4.48 -2.92 7.67
C PHE A 94 -3.46 -4.06 7.49
N LEU A 95 -2.47 -3.89 6.63
CA LEU A 95 -1.41 -4.88 6.42
C LEU A 95 -0.60 -5.13 7.69
N CYS A 96 -0.19 -4.08 8.39
CA CYS A 96 0.54 -4.20 9.66
C CYS A 96 -0.28 -4.92 10.73
N LYS A 97 -1.55 -4.57 10.90
CA LYS A 97 -2.47 -5.19 11.87
C LYS A 97 -2.75 -6.66 11.53
N SER A 98 -2.59 -7.05 10.27
CA SER A 98 -2.64 -8.46 9.84
C SER A 98 -1.30 -9.20 9.93
N GLY A 99 -0.26 -8.57 10.53
CA GLY A 99 1.05 -9.18 10.74
C GLY A 99 1.96 -9.16 9.51
N GLN A 100 1.60 -8.43 8.46
CA GLN A 100 2.41 -8.31 7.26
C GLN A 100 3.51 -7.26 7.43
N LYS A 101 4.73 -7.57 6.98
CA LYS A 101 5.75 -6.55 6.74
C LYS A 101 5.43 -5.80 5.45
N LEU A 102 5.75 -4.51 5.42
CA LEU A 102 5.42 -3.66 4.29
C LEU A 102 6.55 -3.61 3.27
N TYR A 103 6.22 -3.88 2.02
CA TYR A 103 7.11 -3.76 0.88
C TYR A 103 6.40 -3.02 -0.26
N TYR A 104 7.16 -2.28 -1.06
CA TYR A 104 6.71 -1.65 -2.29
C TYR A 104 7.75 -1.87 -3.39
N PHE A 105 7.40 -1.55 -4.62
CA PHE A 105 8.34 -1.60 -5.72
C PHE A 105 8.38 -0.28 -6.46
N HIS A 106 9.58 0.25 -6.66
CA HIS A 106 9.79 1.46 -7.44
C HIS A 106 11.09 1.36 -8.22
N LYS A 107 11.01 1.65 -9.52
CA LYS A 107 12.16 1.82 -10.42
C LYS A 107 12.35 3.28 -10.80
N ASP A 108 13.60 3.67 -11.04
CA ASP A 108 13.96 5.01 -11.52
C ASP A 108 13.29 5.36 -12.86
N SER A 109 12.90 4.35 -13.65
CA SER A 109 12.09 4.50 -14.87
C SER A 109 10.66 4.99 -14.62
N GLY A 110 10.26 5.16 -13.35
CA GLY A 110 8.95 5.69 -12.95
C GLY A 110 7.86 4.62 -12.74
N LEU A 111 8.17 3.32 -12.85
CA LEU A 111 7.21 2.28 -12.49
C LEU A 111 7.16 2.15 -10.97
N GLU A 112 5.99 2.34 -10.39
CA GLU A 112 5.74 2.21 -8.94
C GLU A 112 4.53 1.31 -8.70
N LEU A 113 4.65 0.40 -7.71
CA LEU A 113 3.61 -0.49 -7.20
C LEU A 113 3.48 -0.23 -5.71
N ASP A 114 2.27 0.03 -5.23
CA ASP A 114 2.05 0.58 -3.89
C ASP A 114 2.47 -0.39 -2.77
N PHE A 115 2.03 -1.66 -2.84
CA PHE A 115 2.46 -2.69 -1.89
C PHE A 115 2.69 -4.02 -2.59
N LEU A 116 3.64 -4.79 -2.06
CA LEU A 116 3.89 -6.17 -2.42
C LEU A 116 3.65 -7.06 -1.19
N VAL A 117 2.93 -8.15 -1.39
CA VAL A 117 2.64 -9.13 -0.34
C VAL A 117 2.87 -10.55 -0.86
N ARG A 118 3.16 -11.47 0.07
CA ARG A 118 3.20 -12.90 -0.24
C ARG A 118 1.80 -13.49 -0.13
N PHE A 119 1.34 -14.16 -1.18
CA PHE A 119 0.08 -14.87 -1.19
C PHE A 119 0.22 -16.21 -1.94
N LYS A 120 -0.18 -17.34 -1.32
CA LYS A 120 -0.12 -18.69 -1.91
C LYS A 120 1.21 -19.02 -2.61
N GLY A 121 2.33 -18.58 -2.02
CA GLY A 121 3.65 -18.83 -2.60
C GLY A 121 4.06 -17.87 -3.72
N GLU A 122 3.23 -16.90 -4.07
CA GLU A 122 3.49 -15.87 -5.10
C GLU A 122 3.64 -14.47 -4.52
N CYS A 123 4.29 -13.59 -5.27
CA CYS A 123 4.28 -12.16 -5.02
C CYS A 123 3.02 -11.56 -5.67
N VAL A 124 2.21 -10.85 -4.87
CA VAL A 124 0.98 -10.20 -5.32
C VAL A 124 1.07 -8.70 -5.06
N VAL A 125 0.61 -7.89 -6.01
CA VAL A 125 0.54 -6.44 -5.88
C VAL A 125 -0.79 -6.03 -5.25
N LEU A 126 -0.72 -5.13 -4.26
CA LEU A 126 -1.88 -4.38 -3.78
C LEU A 126 -1.73 -2.93 -4.25
N GLU A 127 -2.65 -2.48 -5.09
CA GLU A 127 -2.67 -1.13 -5.67
C GLU A 127 -3.82 -0.32 -5.08
N VAL A 128 -3.53 0.83 -4.48
CA VAL A 128 -4.51 1.68 -3.81
C VAL A 128 -4.85 2.88 -4.69
N LYS A 129 -6.14 3.12 -4.94
CA LYS A 129 -6.60 4.24 -5.76
C LYS A 129 -7.61 5.11 -5.03
N ALA A 130 -7.29 6.38 -4.92
CA ALA A 130 -8.17 7.40 -4.33
C ALA A 130 -9.35 7.79 -5.24
N LYS A 131 -9.20 7.60 -6.54
CA LYS A 131 -10.22 7.89 -7.57
C LYS A 131 -10.24 6.74 -8.57
N SER A 132 -11.35 6.61 -9.30
CA SER A 132 -11.40 5.75 -10.49
C SER A 132 -10.34 6.24 -11.48
N GLY A 133 -9.44 5.38 -11.90
CA GLY A 133 -8.34 5.76 -12.78
C GLY A 133 -7.57 4.58 -13.35
N LYS A 134 -6.76 4.88 -14.36
CA LYS A 134 -5.91 3.89 -15.03
C LYS A 134 -4.75 3.48 -14.11
N THR A 135 -4.51 2.18 -13.98
CA THR A 135 -3.39 1.58 -13.24
C THR A 135 -2.27 1.24 -14.24
N LYS A 136 -1.63 2.28 -14.81
CA LYS A 136 -0.62 2.07 -15.87
C LYS A 136 0.55 1.21 -15.39
N SER A 137 1.14 1.54 -14.25
CA SER A 137 2.26 0.77 -13.68
C SER A 137 1.87 -0.67 -13.43
N LEU A 138 0.73 -0.92 -12.79
CA LEU A 138 0.22 -2.26 -12.52
C LEU A 138 0.00 -3.05 -13.81
N LYS A 139 -0.73 -2.48 -14.79
CA LYS A 139 -0.97 -3.15 -16.10
C LYS A 139 0.34 -3.40 -16.85
N THR A 140 1.31 -2.48 -16.77
CA THR A 140 2.64 -2.69 -17.36
C THR A 140 3.39 -3.84 -16.68
N ALA A 141 3.35 -3.92 -15.36
CA ALA A 141 4.01 -4.98 -14.61
C ALA A 141 3.39 -6.36 -14.90
N LEU A 142 2.04 -6.47 -14.90
CA LEU A 142 1.33 -7.71 -15.20
C LEU A 142 1.53 -8.17 -16.66
N LYS A 143 1.64 -7.25 -17.62
CA LYS A 143 1.93 -7.60 -19.02
C LYS A 143 3.34 -8.13 -19.23
N ASN A 144 4.31 -7.67 -18.46
CA ASN A 144 5.71 -8.06 -18.58
C ASN A 144 6.09 -9.15 -17.56
N LYS A 145 5.35 -10.27 -17.56
CA LYS A 145 5.52 -11.38 -16.61
C LYS A 145 6.94 -11.92 -16.53
N ASN A 146 7.66 -11.95 -17.66
CA ASN A 146 9.06 -12.41 -17.71
C ASN A 146 10.05 -11.48 -16.98
N VAL A 147 9.63 -10.24 -16.64
CA VAL A 147 10.47 -9.25 -15.97
C VAL A 147 10.06 -9.07 -14.52
N TYR A 148 8.75 -9.12 -14.26
CA TYR A 148 8.21 -8.81 -12.94
C TYR A 148 7.66 -10.02 -12.19
N HIS A 149 7.51 -11.18 -12.86
CA HIS A 149 7.02 -12.44 -12.28
C HIS A 149 5.72 -12.28 -11.46
N LEU A 150 4.84 -11.38 -11.92
CA LEU A 150 3.56 -11.06 -11.29
C LEU A 150 2.43 -11.69 -12.08
N ASN A 151 1.61 -12.51 -11.41
CA ASN A 151 0.46 -13.19 -12.01
C ASN A 151 -0.88 -12.59 -11.57
N ASN A 152 -0.93 -12.01 -10.38
CA ASN A 152 -2.15 -11.53 -9.77
C ASN A 152 -1.94 -10.18 -9.08
N ALA A 153 -3.02 -9.39 -9.02
CA ALA A 153 -3.03 -8.14 -8.28
C ALA A 153 -4.40 -7.89 -7.64
N ILE A 154 -4.40 -7.13 -6.55
CA ILE A 154 -5.60 -6.64 -5.90
C ILE A 154 -5.59 -5.11 -6.00
N LYS A 155 -6.66 -4.54 -6.53
CA LYS A 155 -6.88 -3.11 -6.65
C LYS A 155 -7.91 -2.66 -5.63
N LEU A 156 -7.54 -1.72 -4.75
CA LEU A 156 -8.41 -1.20 -3.72
C LEU A 156 -8.77 0.27 -3.99
N GLY A 157 -10.01 0.64 -3.74
CA GLY A 157 -10.45 2.02 -3.94
C GLY A 157 -11.96 2.18 -3.82
N GLN A 158 -12.50 3.19 -4.51
CA GLN A 158 -13.94 3.43 -4.59
C GLN A 158 -14.54 2.60 -5.74
N TYR A 159 -14.57 1.27 -5.55
CA TYR A 159 -15.04 0.29 -6.53
C TYR A 159 -15.96 -0.70 -5.85
N ASN A 160 -16.78 -1.38 -6.63
CA ASN A 160 -17.43 -2.62 -6.21
C ASN A 160 -16.47 -3.80 -6.33
N VAL A 161 -16.80 -4.92 -5.69
CA VAL A 161 -16.09 -6.18 -5.88
C VAL A 161 -16.22 -6.59 -7.35
N GLY A 162 -15.11 -6.99 -7.95
CA GLY A 162 -15.08 -7.45 -9.35
C GLY A 162 -13.73 -8.03 -9.71
N ARG A 163 -13.66 -8.69 -10.86
CA ARG A 163 -12.42 -9.24 -11.39
C ARG A 163 -12.32 -8.94 -12.88
N GLU A 164 -11.17 -8.43 -13.29
CA GLU A 164 -10.81 -8.19 -14.68
C GLU A 164 -9.45 -8.85 -14.90
N GLU A 165 -9.43 -9.95 -15.67
CA GLU A 165 -8.23 -10.75 -15.91
C GLU A 165 -7.54 -11.15 -14.58
N GLU A 166 -6.28 -10.74 -14.39
CA GLU A 166 -5.47 -11.01 -13.20
C GLU A 166 -5.71 -10.00 -12.04
N ILE A 167 -6.60 -9.02 -12.22
CA ILE A 167 -6.84 -7.97 -11.23
C ILE A 167 -8.17 -8.22 -10.50
N LEU A 168 -8.08 -8.54 -9.21
CA LEU A 168 -9.23 -8.50 -8.30
C LEU A 168 -9.42 -7.06 -7.83
N THR A 169 -10.60 -6.51 -7.97
CA THR A 169 -10.97 -5.19 -7.48
C THR A 169 -11.86 -5.33 -6.25
N ILE A 170 -11.51 -4.64 -5.17
CA ILE A 170 -12.33 -4.62 -3.94
C ILE A 170 -12.49 -3.18 -3.42
N PRO A 171 -13.62 -2.88 -2.74
CA PRO A 171 -13.79 -1.60 -2.04
C PRO A 171 -12.70 -1.38 -1.01
N LEU A 172 -12.24 -0.14 -0.84
CA LEU A 172 -11.19 0.18 0.13
C LEU A 172 -11.58 -0.20 1.57
N TYR A 173 -12.86 -0.02 1.95
CA TYR A 173 -13.36 -0.38 3.27
C TYR A 173 -13.29 -1.90 3.56
N MET A 174 -13.14 -2.74 2.54
CA MET A 174 -12.89 -4.18 2.68
C MET A 174 -11.39 -4.50 2.80
N GLY A 175 -10.53 -3.50 2.83
CA GLY A 175 -9.07 -3.71 2.92
C GLY A 175 -8.63 -4.51 4.15
N PHE A 176 -9.40 -4.47 5.24
CA PHE A 176 -9.14 -5.29 6.43
C PHE A 176 -9.34 -6.79 6.19
N LEU A 177 -10.13 -7.18 5.17
CA LEU A 177 -10.34 -8.56 4.74
C LEU A 177 -9.21 -9.09 3.84
N VAL A 178 -8.26 -8.24 3.43
CA VAL A 178 -7.14 -8.68 2.59
C VAL A 178 -6.38 -9.83 3.26
N LYS A 179 -6.28 -9.84 4.58
CA LYS A 179 -5.73 -10.98 5.32
C LYS A 179 -6.46 -12.28 4.98
N ASP A 180 -7.77 -12.28 5.02
CA ASP A 180 -8.59 -13.47 4.79
C ASP A 180 -8.53 -13.89 3.32
N VAL A 181 -8.57 -12.91 2.40
CA VAL A 181 -8.32 -13.14 0.97
C VAL A 181 -6.91 -13.70 0.75
N LEU A 182 -5.91 -13.23 1.51
CA LEU A 182 -4.53 -13.71 1.46
C LEU A 182 -4.33 -15.05 2.19
N THR A 183 -5.23 -15.48 3.08
CA THR A 183 -5.12 -16.71 3.87
C THR A 183 -6.06 -17.84 3.46
N GLU A 184 -6.68 -17.76 2.26
CA GLU A 184 -7.55 -18.82 1.70
C GLU A 184 -9.07 -18.72 1.98
N VAL A 185 -9.62 -17.58 2.24
CA VAL A 185 -11.08 -17.51 2.15
C VAL A 185 -11.49 -17.57 0.68
N ILE A 186 -12.06 -18.70 0.29
CA ILE A 186 -12.90 -18.82 -0.89
C ILE A 186 -13.94 -17.70 -0.73
N VAL A 187 -13.89 -16.69 -1.60
CA VAL A 187 -15.02 -15.75 -1.69
C VAL A 187 -16.21 -16.65 -2.05
N PRO A 188 -17.21 -16.82 -1.17
CA PRO A 188 -18.37 -17.59 -1.53
C PRO A 188 -18.94 -16.97 -2.81
N ASP A 189 -19.28 -17.80 -3.79
CA ASP A 189 -20.06 -17.38 -4.95
C ASP A 189 -21.35 -16.75 -4.41
N ILE A 190 -21.38 -15.43 -4.39
CA ILE A 190 -22.56 -14.70 -3.97
C ILE A 190 -23.50 -14.80 -5.17
N ASP A 191 -24.44 -15.72 -5.06
CA ASP A 191 -25.54 -15.83 -6.01
C ASP A 191 -26.40 -14.56 -5.93
N LEU A 192 -26.16 -13.64 -6.84
CA LEU A 192 -26.93 -12.39 -6.95
C LEU A 192 -28.32 -12.59 -7.56
N SER A 193 -28.68 -13.82 -7.96
CA SER A 193 -30.01 -14.12 -8.50
C SER A 193 -31.14 -13.96 -7.47
N LEU A 194 -30.79 -13.93 -6.17
CA LEU A 194 -31.72 -13.73 -5.06
C LEU A 194 -32.04 -12.25 -4.77
N LEU A 195 -31.46 -11.32 -5.52
CA LEU A 195 -31.67 -9.87 -5.34
C LEU A 195 -32.57 -9.25 -6.41
N ASN A 196 -33.25 -10.07 -7.23
CA ASN A 196 -34.27 -9.65 -8.20
C ASN A 196 -35.69 -9.98 -7.69
#